data_5155884c260175687a4293907448e491
#
_entry.id   5155884c260175687a4293907448e491
#
_cell.length_a   1.000
_cell.length_b   1.000
_cell.length_c   1.000
_cell.angle_alpha   90.00
_cell.angle_beta   90.00
_cell.angle_gamma   90.00
#
_symmetry.space_group_name_H-M   'P 1'
#
loop_
_entity.id
_entity.type
_entity.pdbx_description
1 polymer ?
#
loop_
_entity_poly.entity_id
_entity_poly.type
_entity_poly.pdbx_seq_one_letter_code
_entity_poly.pdbx_strand_id
1 'polypeptide(L)'
;MITYKIIAELASKFIGKSKVLKYGFNLSPMYRRTSARVIYISKDFLKIQIKLPFSYKNANYVNTIFGGSMFSSVDPFPMTQLMNLIGDEYVVWDKAAEIFFRRPAKEDLYAD
;
A
#
# COMPACT_ATOMS: atom_id res chain seq x y z
N MET A 1 -9.42 11.47 -7.36
CA MET A 1 -10.03 11.36 -8.66
C MET A 1 -11.43 10.82 -8.54
N ILE A 2 -12.36 11.57 -9.11
CA ILE A 2 -13.81 11.29 -9.01
C ILE A 2 -14.15 9.90 -9.55
N THR A 3 -13.57 9.51 -10.68
CA THR A 3 -13.84 8.20 -11.31
C THR A 3 -13.49 7.02 -10.41
N TYR A 4 -12.32 7.06 -9.78
CA TYR A 4 -11.93 5.99 -8.86
C TYR A 4 -12.85 5.92 -7.64
N LYS A 5 -13.24 7.07 -7.12
CA LYS A 5 -14.16 7.13 -5.97
C LYS A 5 -15.50 6.53 -6.29
N ILE A 6 -16.07 6.86 -7.45
CA ILE A 6 -17.37 6.32 -7.89
C ILE A 6 -17.30 4.80 -8.07
N ILE A 7 -16.26 4.31 -8.76
CA ILE A 7 -16.08 2.87 -8.97
C ILE A 7 -15.92 2.15 -7.63
N ALA A 8 -15.16 2.70 -6.71
CA ALA A 8 -14.95 2.12 -5.39
C ALA A 8 -16.26 2.06 -4.59
N GLU A 9 -17.06 3.11 -4.63
CA GLU A 9 -18.37 3.14 -3.95
C GLU A 9 -19.32 2.10 -4.49
N LEU A 10 -19.39 1.94 -5.81
CA LEU A 10 -20.23 0.94 -6.44
C LEU A 10 -19.76 -0.48 -6.10
N ALA A 11 -18.48 -0.74 -6.23
CA ALA A 11 -17.90 -2.06 -5.95
C ALA A 11 -18.02 -2.43 -4.47
N SER A 12 -17.91 -1.48 -3.55
CA SER A 12 -17.99 -1.74 -2.12
C SER A 12 -19.34 -2.29 -1.67
N LYS A 13 -20.41 -2.03 -2.44
CA LYS A 13 -21.74 -2.59 -2.18
C LYS A 13 -21.78 -4.11 -2.40
N PHE A 14 -20.87 -4.65 -3.20
CA PHE A 14 -20.87 -6.07 -3.56
C PHE A 14 -19.82 -6.88 -2.79
N ILE A 15 -18.61 -6.35 -2.61
CA ILE A 15 -17.51 -7.13 -2.03
C ILE A 15 -16.94 -6.55 -0.74
N GLY A 16 -17.46 -5.40 -0.29
CA GLY A 16 -16.96 -4.74 0.91
C GLY A 16 -15.81 -3.78 0.62
N LYS A 17 -15.71 -2.75 1.45
CA LYS A 17 -14.79 -1.63 1.22
C LYS A 17 -13.33 -2.03 1.37
N SER A 18 -12.98 -2.91 2.32
CA SER A 18 -11.61 -3.36 2.52
C SER A 18 -11.08 -4.13 1.33
N LYS A 19 -11.91 -5.00 0.73
CA LYS A 19 -11.53 -5.75 -0.47
C LYS A 19 -11.39 -4.84 -1.68
N VAL A 20 -12.25 -3.84 -1.80
CA VAL A 20 -12.15 -2.84 -2.88
C VAL A 20 -10.82 -2.10 -2.80
N LEU A 21 -10.41 -1.68 -1.62
CA LEU A 21 -9.12 -1.01 -1.44
C LEU A 21 -7.95 -1.93 -1.75
N LYS A 22 -8.01 -3.19 -1.30
CA LYS A 22 -6.97 -4.17 -1.60
C LYS A 22 -6.78 -4.35 -3.10
N TYR A 23 -7.86 -4.62 -3.83
CA TYR A 23 -7.78 -4.81 -5.28
C TYR A 23 -7.45 -3.50 -6.00
N GLY A 24 -7.97 -2.38 -5.51
CA GLY A 24 -7.67 -1.07 -6.08
C GLY A 24 -6.19 -0.74 -6.02
N PHE A 25 -5.53 -0.96 -4.89
CA PHE A 25 -4.09 -0.79 -4.78
C PHE A 25 -3.33 -1.73 -5.70
N ASN A 26 -3.69 -3.02 -5.70
CA ASN A 26 -2.97 -4.01 -6.50
C ASN A 26 -3.12 -3.80 -8.00
N LEU A 27 -4.18 -3.13 -8.45
CA LEU A 27 -4.40 -2.77 -9.85
C LEU A 27 -3.90 -1.38 -10.20
N SER A 28 -3.66 -0.52 -9.21
CA SER A 28 -3.20 0.85 -9.43
C SER A 28 -1.80 0.86 -10.04
N PRO A 29 -1.59 1.56 -11.17
CA PRO A 29 -0.25 1.69 -11.76
C PRO A 29 0.74 2.32 -10.80
N MET A 30 0.31 3.26 -9.99
CA MET A 30 1.15 3.92 -8.99
C MET A 30 1.73 2.90 -8.00
N TYR A 31 0.87 2.04 -7.44
CA TYR A 31 1.32 1.07 -6.45
C TYR A 31 2.04 -0.13 -7.08
N ARG A 32 1.61 -0.55 -8.26
CA ARG A 32 2.27 -1.66 -8.97
C ARG A 32 3.73 -1.37 -9.27
N ARG A 33 4.09 -0.10 -9.47
CA ARG A 33 5.48 0.31 -9.71
C ARG A 33 6.38 0.14 -8.49
N THR A 34 5.81 0.02 -7.31
CA THR A 34 6.60 -0.30 -6.11
C THR A 34 7.06 -1.76 -6.10
N SER A 35 6.49 -2.60 -6.95
CA SER A 35 6.61 -4.05 -7.02
C SER A 35 6.04 -4.81 -5.82
N ALA A 36 5.41 -4.10 -4.88
CA ALA A 36 4.71 -4.69 -3.75
C ALA A 36 3.25 -4.99 -4.08
N ARG A 37 2.60 -5.72 -3.21
CA ARG A 37 1.16 -5.95 -3.29
C ARG A 37 0.55 -6.03 -1.89
N VAL A 38 -0.69 -5.60 -1.80
CA VAL A 38 -1.48 -5.76 -0.57
C VAL A 38 -2.02 -7.17 -0.56
N ILE A 39 -1.78 -7.92 0.52
CA ILE A 39 -2.29 -9.27 0.67
C ILE A 39 -3.48 -9.36 1.61
N TYR A 40 -3.67 -8.36 2.48
CA TYR A 40 -4.81 -8.36 3.40
C TYR A 40 -5.11 -6.96 3.91
N ILE A 41 -6.39 -6.60 3.98
CA ILE A 41 -6.90 -5.42 4.69
C ILE A 41 -8.08 -5.88 5.54
N SER A 42 -8.02 -5.61 6.85
CA SER A 42 -9.12 -5.95 7.75
C SER A 42 -10.35 -5.08 7.48
N LYS A 43 -11.54 -5.57 7.86
CA LYS A 43 -12.79 -4.84 7.66
C LYS A 43 -12.81 -3.49 8.36
N ASP A 44 -12.13 -3.38 9.49
CA ASP A 44 -12.05 -2.14 10.27
C ASP A 44 -10.87 -1.25 9.87
N PHE A 45 -10.12 -1.63 8.85
CA PHE A 45 -8.94 -0.91 8.35
C PHE A 45 -7.79 -0.74 9.34
N LEU A 46 -7.84 -1.43 10.47
CA LEU A 46 -6.78 -1.31 11.47
C LEU A 46 -5.57 -2.17 11.16
N LYS A 47 -5.73 -3.17 10.29
CA LYS A 47 -4.64 -4.05 9.90
C LYS A 47 -4.52 -4.14 8.39
N ILE A 48 -3.32 -3.89 7.90
CA ILE A 48 -2.96 -4.06 6.48
C ILE A 48 -1.69 -4.89 6.41
N GLN A 49 -1.69 -5.89 5.55
CA GLN A 49 -0.51 -6.72 5.31
C GLN A 49 -0.06 -6.58 3.86
N ILE A 50 1.23 -6.38 3.68
CA ILE A 50 1.85 -6.11 2.39
C ILE A 50 2.97 -7.10 2.17
N LYS A 51 3.11 -7.57 0.93
CA LYS A 51 4.24 -8.38 0.50
C LYS A 51 5.04 -7.61 -0.53
N LEU A 52 6.35 -7.53 -0.32
CA LEU A 52 7.30 -6.99 -1.29
C LEU A 52 8.20 -8.13 -1.74
N PRO A 53 7.86 -8.81 -2.87
CA PRO A 53 8.68 -9.91 -3.37
C PRO A 53 10.03 -9.42 -3.85
N PHE A 54 11.09 -10.14 -3.51
CA PHE A 54 12.41 -9.87 -4.07
C PHE A 54 12.42 -10.31 -5.54
N SER A 55 12.70 -9.38 -6.45
CA SER A 55 12.69 -9.68 -7.88
C SER A 55 13.63 -8.73 -8.63
N TYR A 56 13.84 -9.02 -9.93
CA TYR A 56 14.63 -8.13 -10.78
C TYR A 56 14.06 -6.70 -10.84
N LYS A 57 12.79 -6.51 -10.52
CA LYS A 57 12.12 -5.20 -10.55
C LYS A 57 12.59 -4.27 -9.44
N ASN A 58 13.12 -4.82 -8.35
CA ASN A 58 13.53 -4.03 -7.20
C ASN A 58 14.96 -4.34 -6.71
N ALA A 59 15.68 -5.20 -7.42
CA ALA A 59 17.06 -5.52 -7.07
C ALA A 59 18.00 -4.37 -7.44
N ASN A 60 18.85 -3.97 -6.50
CA ASN A 60 19.87 -2.95 -6.73
C ASN A 60 21.22 -3.58 -7.16
N TYR A 61 22.27 -2.76 -7.26
CA TYR A 61 23.60 -3.19 -7.72
C TYR A 61 24.21 -4.30 -6.88
N VAL A 62 23.90 -4.37 -5.60
CA VAL A 62 24.46 -5.37 -4.69
C VAL A 62 23.49 -6.52 -4.45
N ASN A 63 22.48 -6.62 -5.30
CA ASN A 63 21.49 -7.69 -5.29
C ASN A 63 20.70 -7.76 -3.98
N THR A 64 20.26 -6.59 -3.52
CA THR A 64 19.34 -6.44 -2.40
C THR A 64 18.15 -5.60 -2.86
N ILE A 65 17.07 -5.60 -2.08
CA ILE A 65 15.90 -4.77 -2.41
C ILE A 65 16.26 -3.30 -2.27
N PHE A 66 15.96 -2.52 -3.32
CA PHE A 66 16.15 -1.08 -3.31
C PHE A 66 15.33 -0.44 -2.18
N GLY A 67 15.99 0.46 -1.42
CA GLY A 67 15.35 1.13 -0.28
C GLY A 67 14.11 1.92 -0.65
N GLY A 68 14.11 2.54 -1.83
CA GLY A 68 12.93 3.24 -2.35
C GLY A 68 11.72 2.33 -2.55
N SER A 69 11.94 1.09 -2.97
CA SER A 69 10.87 0.11 -3.08
C SER A 69 10.31 -0.28 -1.72
N MET A 70 11.18 -0.43 -0.72
CA MET A 70 10.74 -0.69 0.65
C MET A 70 9.89 0.46 1.20
N PHE A 71 10.34 1.70 1.04
CA PHE A 71 9.60 2.86 1.52
C PHE A 71 8.26 3.00 0.80
N SER A 72 8.27 3.00 -0.54
CA SER A 72 7.05 3.22 -1.32
C SER A 72 6.01 2.10 -1.14
N SER A 73 6.45 0.90 -0.78
CA SER A 73 5.53 -0.21 -0.55
C SER A 73 4.62 0.02 0.66
N VAL A 74 5.05 0.80 1.65
CA VAL A 74 4.30 1.04 2.89
C VAL A 74 3.80 2.48 3.03
N ASP A 75 4.37 3.42 2.30
CA ASP A 75 4.10 4.85 2.45
C ASP A 75 2.61 5.24 2.32
N PRO A 76 1.81 4.70 1.38
CA PRO A 76 0.43 5.15 1.23
C PRO A 76 -0.54 4.65 2.30
N PHE A 77 -0.17 3.70 3.14
CA PHE A 77 -1.13 3.02 3.99
C PHE A 77 -1.54 3.75 5.26
N PRO A 78 -0.65 4.40 6.03
CA PRO A 78 -1.11 5.16 7.20
C PRO A 78 -2.12 6.24 6.83
N MET A 79 -1.90 6.96 5.75
CA MET A 79 -2.84 7.96 5.25
C MET A 79 -4.17 7.34 4.85
N THR A 80 -4.12 6.25 4.09
CA THR A 80 -5.32 5.55 3.62
C THR A 80 -6.13 4.99 4.79
N GLN A 81 -5.47 4.40 5.79
CA GLN A 81 -6.13 3.93 7.00
C GLN A 81 -6.83 5.08 7.73
N LEU A 82 -6.12 6.17 7.93
CA LEU A 82 -6.66 7.32 8.64
C LEU A 82 -7.86 7.91 7.90
N MET A 83 -7.79 8.06 6.58
CA MET A 83 -8.91 8.54 5.76
C MET A 83 -10.16 7.69 5.95
N ASN A 84 -10.01 6.38 6.02
CA ASN A 84 -11.14 5.48 6.18
C ASN A 84 -11.68 5.42 7.61
N LEU A 85 -10.88 5.80 8.60
CA LEU A 85 -11.27 5.82 10.00
C LEU A 85 -11.98 7.11 10.40
N ILE A 86 -11.55 8.25 9.86
CA ILE A 86 -12.10 9.55 10.27
C ILE A 86 -13.17 10.10 9.32
N GLY A 87 -13.35 9.48 8.15
CA GLY A 87 -14.40 9.87 7.19
C GLY A 87 -14.03 11.05 6.31
N ASP A 88 -15.04 11.54 5.58
CA ASP A 88 -14.86 12.49 4.47
C ASP A 88 -14.79 13.95 4.91
N GLU A 89 -15.01 14.24 6.19
CA GLU A 89 -15.02 15.63 6.71
C GLU A 89 -13.63 16.26 6.76
N TYR A 90 -12.58 15.44 6.66
CA TYR A 90 -11.20 15.88 6.80
C TYR A 90 -10.40 15.52 5.56
N VAL A 91 -9.46 16.38 5.21
CA VAL A 91 -8.45 16.08 4.18
C VAL A 91 -7.21 15.57 4.89
N VAL A 92 -6.80 14.35 4.57
CA VAL A 92 -5.60 13.74 5.12
C VAL A 92 -4.44 13.96 4.17
N TRP A 93 -3.31 14.36 4.70
CA TRP A 93 -2.18 14.80 3.92
C TRP A 93 -0.89 14.35 4.60
N ASP A 94 -0.03 13.67 3.87
CA ASP A 94 1.28 13.29 4.41
C ASP A 94 2.17 14.51 4.53
N LYS A 95 2.62 14.79 5.74
CA LYS A 95 3.53 15.91 5.97
C LYS A 95 4.99 15.47 6.02
N ALA A 96 5.26 14.35 6.67
CA ALA A 96 6.61 13.85 6.84
C ALA A 96 6.56 12.35 7.14
N ALA A 97 7.61 11.66 6.77
CA ALA A 97 7.78 10.25 7.06
C ALA A 97 9.27 9.94 7.21
N GLU A 98 9.59 8.88 7.93
CA GLU A 98 10.96 8.49 8.19
C GLU A 98 11.06 6.97 8.13
N ILE A 99 12.14 6.45 7.54
CA ILE A 99 12.40 5.02 7.47
C ILE A 99 13.87 4.74 7.79
N PHE A 100 14.12 3.64 8.51
CA PHE A 100 15.45 3.19 8.84
C PHE A 100 15.71 1.83 8.22
N PHE A 101 16.73 1.74 7.38
CA PHE A 101 17.13 0.50 6.74
C PHE A 101 18.15 -0.21 7.62
N ARG A 102 17.68 -1.18 8.42
CA ARG A 102 18.53 -1.83 9.44
C ARG A 102 19.42 -2.91 8.86
N ARG A 103 18.98 -3.59 7.81
CA ARG A 103 19.72 -4.68 7.17
C ARG A 103 19.41 -4.73 5.68
N PRO A 104 20.35 -5.20 4.84
CA PRO A 104 20.04 -5.49 3.45
C PRO A 104 18.97 -6.57 3.34
N ALA A 105 18.00 -6.37 2.46
CA ALA A 105 16.94 -7.33 2.21
C ALA A 105 17.28 -8.17 0.99
N LYS A 106 17.41 -9.48 1.17
CA LYS A 106 17.80 -10.44 0.11
C LYS A 106 16.73 -11.47 -0.17
N GLU A 107 15.56 -11.30 0.37
CA GLU A 107 14.41 -12.20 0.22
C GLU A 107 13.12 -11.42 0.31
N ASP A 108 11.99 -12.09 0.09
CA ASP A 108 10.68 -11.45 0.18
C ASP A 108 10.48 -10.80 1.54
N LEU A 109 9.91 -9.59 1.53
CA LEU A 109 9.59 -8.86 2.76
C LEU A 109 8.09 -8.81 2.97
N TYR A 110 7.71 -8.79 4.23
CA TYR A 110 6.32 -8.64 4.66
C TYR A 110 6.24 -7.48 5.64
N ALA A 111 5.25 -6.62 5.45
CA ALA A 111 4.95 -5.52 6.36
C ALA A 111 3.56 -5.70 6.94
N ASP A 112 3.42 -5.33 8.21
CA ASP A 112 2.18 -5.48 8.96
C ASP A 112 1.85 -4.20 9.71
#